data_ee41627ce6b476492e756196ada10fb0
#
_entry.id   ee41627ce6b476492e756196ada10fb0
#
_cell.length_a   1.000
_cell.length_b   1.000
_cell.length_c   1.000
_cell.angle_alpha   90.00
_cell.angle_beta   90.00
_cell.angle_gamma   90.00
#
_symmetry.space_group_name_H-M   'P 1'
#
loop_
_entity.id
_entity.type
_entity.pdbx_description
1 polymer ?
#
loop_
_entity_poly.entity_id
_entity_poly.type
_entity_poly.pdbx_seq_one_letter_code
_entity_poly.pdbx_strand_id
1 'polypeptide(L)'
;GLDGQWHRQPLTFAAESKLPAGGWYALTVQALDGERMVAEANMARVGGGEVFIVAGQSNAGNYGSERLTPETGLVSAFDGARWRPAADPQPGSDGEGGSFLPAFGDVLARHYGVPVGLAACAAGGTSVRQWLPAGARVDRQPTVGGMRQVGPSLWESDGGLFDRLAQRLAAFGPGGVRAVLWHQGESDAGQARAGYPADRQISGEDYRRYLTQLIAASRERAGWPVPWFTAQTTYHPGDPADAEFRAAMAQIWADGVSLAGPDTDALGEPYRDGVHFNGRGQREHGRLWAACVTAWLDGLLDEQRNSSDRRLRYHTLH
;
A
#
# COMPACT_ATOMS: atom_id res chain seq x y z
N GLY A 1 -36.38 11.62 -31.56
CA GLY A 1 -36.03 10.98 -32.82
C GLY A 1 -37.10 11.25 -33.84
N LEU A 2 -36.75 11.35 -35.11
CA LEU A 2 -37.67 11.60 -36.21
C LEU A 2 -38.65 10.45 -36.47
N ASP A 3 -38.42 9.30 -35.82
CA ASP A 3 -39.25 8.08 -35.90
C ASP A 3 -40.17 7.87 -34.68
N GLY A 4 -40.18 8.83 -33.73
CA GLY A 4 -40.95 8.73 -32.51
C GLY A 4 -40.41 7.71 -31.49
N GLN A 5 -39.23 7.10 -31.73
CA GLN A 5 -38.57 6.17 -30.78
C GLN A 5 -37.47 6.87 -30.00
N TRP A 6 -37.36 6.54 -28.71
CA TRP A 6 -36.29 7.01 -27.83
C TRP A 6 -35.06 6.12 -27.97
N HIS A 7 -33.98 6.68 -28.54
CA HIS A 7 -32.69 6.01 -28.59
C HIS A 7 -31.84 6.48 -27.40
N ARG A 8 -31.48 5.57 -26.52
CA ARG A 8 -30.52 5.85 -25.46
C ARG A 8 -29.11 5.79 -26.04
N GLN A 9 -28.46 6.93 -26.13
CA GLN A 9 -27.03 6.98 -26.34
C GLN A 9 -26.36 7.30 -24.99
N PRO A 10 -25.35 6.54 -24.53
CA PRO A 10 -24.56 6.94 -23.38
C PRO A 10 -23.77 8.19 -23.74
N LEU A 11 -24.04 9.30 -23.05
CA LEU A 11 -23.22 10.49 -23.13
C LEU A 11 -22.05 10.30 -22.17
N THR A 12 -20.86 10.10 -22.71
CA THR A 12 -19.63 10.03 -21.91
C THR A 12 -18.88 11.35 -22.06
N PHE A 13 -18.64 12.05 -20.98
CA PHE A 13 -17.73 13.19 -20.95
C PHE A 13 -16.68 12.99 -19.87
N ALA A 14 -15.48 13.50 -20.07
CA ALA A 14 -14.43 13.59 -19.06
C ALA A 14 -14.09 15.07 -18.87
N ALA A 15 -14.01 15.49 -17.62
CA ALA A 15 -13.55 16.82 -17.24
C ALA A 15 -12.52 16.69 -16.13
N GLU A 16 -11.46 17.50 -16.22
CA GLU A 16 -10.45 17.62 -15.17
C GLU A 16 -10.66 18.94 -14.42
N SER A 17 -10.62 18.87 -13.10
CA SER A 17 -10.64 20.03 -12.23
C SER A 17 -9.51 19.94 -11.21
N LYS A 18 -8.79 21.04 -11.00
CA LYS A 18 -7.75 21.14 -9.98
C LYS A 18 -8.38 21.56 -8.67
N LEU A 19 -8.26 20.72 -7.65
CA LEU A 19 -8.64 21.05 -6.28
C LEU A 19 -7.39 21.40 -5.49
N PRO A 20 -7.42 22.44 -4.64
CA PRO A 20 -6.34 22.65 -3.68
C PRO A 20 -6.18 21.43 -2.78
N ALA A 21 -4.95 21.10 -2.39
CA ALA A 21 -4.73 20.10 -1.36
C ALA A 21 -5.31 20.60 -0.02
N GLY A 22 -5.88 19.67 0.76
CA GLY A 22 -6.41 19.95 2.09
C GLY A 22 -7.93 19.88 2.21
N GLY A 23 -8.39 19.39 3.35
CA GLY A 23 -9.79 19.35 3.74
C GLY A 23 -10.66 18.38 2.93
N TRP A 24 -11.95 18.54 3.12
CA TRP A 24 -12.99 17.83 2.40
C TRP A 24 -13.79 18.80 1.56
N TYR A 25 -14.10 18.40 0.34
CA TYR A 25 -14.91 19.15 -0.62
C TYR A 25 -16.24 18.45 -0.87
N ALA A 26 -17.27 19.19 -1.21
CA ALA A 26 -18.47 18.68 -1.86
C ALA A 26 -18.36 18.94 -3.37
N LEU A 27 -18.60 17.92 -4.17
CA LEU A 27 -18.62 18.04 -5.63
C LEU A 27 -20.05 17.87 -6.11
N THR A 28 -20.53 18.87 -6.87
CA THR A 28 -21.81 18.80 -7.59
C THR A 28 -21.55 18.86 -9.07
N VAL A 29 -22.09 17.89 -9.82
CA VAL A 29 -22.03 17.86 -11.28
C VAL A 29 -23.45 18.04 -11.82
N GLN A 30 -23.67 19.03 -12.67
CA GLN A 30 -24.95 19.33 -13.27
C GLN A 30 -24.90 19.19 -14.79
N ALA A 31 -25.88 18.53 -15.36
CA ALA A 31 -26.11 18.53 -16.81
C ALA A 31 -27.18 19.58 -17.13
N LEU A 32 -26.88 20.48 -18.07
CA LEU A 32 -27.75 21.59 -18.47
C LEU A 32 -28.16 21.42 -19.95
N ASP A 33 -29.40 21.75 -20.22
CA ASP A 33 -29.94 21.96 -21.57
C ASP A 33 -30.27 23.48 -21.67
N GLY A 34 -29.37 24.24 -22.26
CA GLY A 34 -29.38 25.70 -22.10
C GLY A 34 -29.20 26.09 -20.61
N GLU A 35 -30.14 26.82 -20.07
CA GLU A 35 -30.15 27.20 -18.61
C GLU A 35 -30.92 26.18 -17.75
N ARG A 36 -31.60 25.20 -18.35
CA ARG A 36 -32.42 24.22 -17.65
C ARG A 36 -31.57 23.05 -17.17
N MET A 37 -31.52 22.85 -15.85
CA MET A 37 -30.90 21.67 -15.26
C MET A 37 -31.71 20.40 -15.62
N VAL A 38 -31.10 19.43 -16.27
CA VAL A 38 -31.72 18.17 -16.70
C VAL A 38 -31.27 16.98 -15.85
N ALA A 39 -30.10 17.07 -15.20
CA ALA A 39 -29.63 16.06 -14.25
C ALA A 39 -28.63 16.67 -13.27
N GLU A 40 -28.54 16.11 -12.08
CA GLU A 40 -27.56 16.47 -11.05
C GLU A 40 -27.04 15.22 -10.36
N ALA A 41 -25.74 15.23 -10.07
CA ALA A 41 -25.09 14.22 -9.23
C ALA A 41 -24.24 14.92 -8.16
N ASN A 42 -24.35 14.45 -6.92
CA ASN A 42 -23.67 15.02 -5.78
C ASN A 42 -22.74 13.99 -5.12
N MET A 43 -21.53 14.42 -4.79
CA MET A 43 -20.58 13.68 -3.98
C MET A 43 -20.23 14.55 -2.75
N ALA A 44 -20.75 14.19 -1.60
CA ALA A 44 -20.69 15.01 -0.39
C ALA A 44 -19.27 15.10 0.20
N ARG A 45 -18.36 14.20 -0.14
CA ARG A 45 -17.04 14.14 0.45
C ARG A 45 -15.98 13.69 -0.56
N VAL A 46 -15.18 14.62 -1.03
CA VAL A 46 -14.03 14.42 -1.92
C VAL A 46 -12.79 14.95 -1.21
N GLY A 47 -11.74 14.16 -1.11
CA GLY A 47 -10.48 14.55 -0.48
C GLY A 47 -9.42 14.91 -1.52
N GLY A 48 -8.72 16.02 -1.33
CA GLY A 48 -7.50 16.35 -2.06
C GLY A 48 -6.28 16.06 -1.18
N GLY A 49 -5.72 14.85 -1.24
CA GLY A 49 -4.65 14.43 -0.33
C GLY A 49 -3.84 13.24 -0.84
N GLU A 50 -3.24 12.48 0.07
CA GLU A 50 -2.32 11.40 -0.23
C GLU A 50 -3.01 10.04 -0.17
N VAL A 51 -2.70 9.14 -1.10
CA VAL A 51 -3.23 7.77 -1.13
C VAL A 51 -2.08 6.76 -1.07
N PHE A 52 -2.20 5.76 -0.20
CA PHE A 52 -1.23 4.68 -0.06
C PHE A 52 -1.91 3.32 -0.19
N ILE A 53 -1.24 2.39 -0.87
CA ILE A 53 -1.59 0.97 -0.83
C ILE A 53 -0.74 0.31 0.25
N VAL A 54 -1.35 -0.55 1.07
CA VAL A 54 -0.65 -1.30 2.11
C VAL A 54 -0.79 -2.79 1.82
N ALA A 55 0.34 -3.45 1.59
CA ALA A 55 0.42 -4.85 1.22
C ALA A 55 1.47 -5.58 2.07
N GLY A 56 1.39 -6.89 2.11
CA GLY A 56 2.28 -7.73 2.89
C GLY A 56 1.54 -8.80 3.69
N GLN A 57 2.09 -9.18 4.84
CA GLN A 57 1.50 -10.23 5.66
C GLN A 57 0.71 -9.69 6.88
N SER A 58 0.58 -10.50 7.93
CA SER A 58 -0.28 -10.21 9.08
C SER A 58 -0.05 -8.82 9.71
N ASN A 59 1.20 -8.41 9.92
CA ASN A 59 1.51 -7.09 10.50
C ASN A 59 1.25 -5.90 9.55
N ALA A 60 0.99 -6.15 8.27
CA ALA A 60 0.43 -5.17 7.35
C ALA A 60 -1.11 -5.15 7.35
N GLY A 61 -1.75 -6.17 7.94
CA GLY A 61 -3.19 -6.37 7.99
C GLY A 61 -3.79 -6.19 9.39
N ASN A 62 -4.90 -6.89 9.62
CA ASN A 62 -5.73 -6.74 10.82
C ASN A 62 -5.42 -7.80 11.89
N TYR A 63 -4.17 -7.92 12.31
CA TYR A 63 -3.73 -8.92 13.29
C TYR A 63 -3.25 -8.30 14.62
N GLY A 64 -3.23 -6.98 14.72
CA GLY A 64 -2.94 -6.30 15.98
C GLY A 64 -4.03 -6.51 17.03
N SER A 65 -3.67 -6.42 18.30
CA SER A 65 -4.57 -6.76 19.41
C SER A 65 -5.63 -5.70 19.73
N GLU A 66 -5.46 -4.46 19.23
CA GLU A 66 -6.39 -3.35 19.48
C GLU A 66 -6.94 -2.80 18.18
N ARG A 67 -8.26 -2.69 18.05
CA ARG A 67 -8.88 -1.99 16.92
C ARG A 67 -8.77 -0.49 17.11
N LEU A 68 -8.01 0.16 16.25
CA LEU A 68 -7.81 1.60 16.28
C LEU A 68 -8.83 2.33 15.39
N THR A 69 -9.10 3.56 15.76
CA THR A 69 -9.91 4.49 14.96
C THR A 69 -9.11 5.77 14.76
N PRO A 70 -9.08 6.37 13.56
CA PRO A 70 -8.41 7.64 13.34
C PRO A 70 -8.98 8.76 14.22
N GLU A 71 -8.10 9.62 14.73
CA GLU A 71 -8.47 10.74 15.59
C GLU A 71 -8.76 12.02 14.80
N THR A 72 -8.12 12.20 13.62
CA THR A 72 -8.18 13.46 12.86
C THR A 72 -9.44 13.63 12.02
N GLY A 73 -10.23 12.59 11.79
CA GLY A 73 -11.33 12.61 10.81
C GLY A 73 -10.89 12.78 9.34
N LEU A 74 -9.58 12.82 9.07
CA LEU A 74 -8.99 12.98 7.74
C LEU A 74 -8.52 11.66 7.11
N VAL A 75 -8.56 10.54 7.84
CA VAL A 75 -8.08 9.25 7.35
C VAL A 75 -9.24 8.39 6.87
N SER A 76 -9.15 7.93 5.64
CA SER A 76 -10.16 7.09 5.00
C SER A 76 -9.55 5.78 4.47
N ALA A 77 -10.33 4.70 4.54
CA ALA A 77 -9.98 3.39 3.99
C ALA A 77 -10.84 3.09 2.76
N PHE A 78 -10.22 2.51 1.73
CA PHE A 78 -10.88 2.07 0.49
C PHE A 78 -11.24 0.60 0.57
N ASP A 79 -12.54 0.28 0.44
CA ASP A 79 -13.03 -1.10 0.53
C ASP A 79 -13.00 -1.87 -0.82
N GLY A 80 -12.57 -1.22 -1.88
CA GLY A 80 -12.57 -1.74 -3.25
C GLY A 80 -13.59 -1.06 -4.14
N ALA A 81 -14.56 -0.35 -3.56
CA ALA A 81 -15.59 0.39 -4.28
C ALA A 81 -15.80 1.81 -3.72
N ARG A 82 -15.64 1.98 -2.41
CA ARG A 82 -15.96 3.22 -1.70
C ARG A 82 -14.93 3.55 -0.62
N TRP A 83 -14.84 4.83 -0.30
CA TRP A 83 -14.10 5.32 0.84
C TRP A 83 -14.98 5.34 2.11
N ARG A 84 -14.42 4.92 3.23
CA ARG A 84 -15.03 4.97 4.56
C ARG A 84 -14.01 5.49 5.59
N PRO A 85 -14.40 5.92 6.80
CA PRO A 85 -13.42 6.18 7.86
C PRO A 85 -12.51 4.96 8.07
N ALA A 86 -11.21 5.20 8.25
CA ALA A 86 -10.20 4.13 8.37
C ALA A 86 -10.17 3.48 9.76
N ALA A 87 -11.35 3.19 10.34
CA ALA A 87 -11.45 2.41 11.57
C ALA A 87 -11.16 0.92 11.29
N ASP A 88 -10.44 0.27 12.18
CA ASP A 88 -10.14 -1.16 12.10
C ASP A 88 -11.41 -2.03 12.31
N PRO A 89 -11.48 -3.22 11.69
CA PRO A 89 -10.50 -3.80 10.78
C PRO A 89 -10.52 -3.12 9.40
N GLN A 90 -9.33 -3.00 8.78
CA GLN A 90 -9.18 -2.37 7.47
C GLN A 90 -9.77 -3.24 6.37
N PRO A 91 -10.56 -2.68 5.44
CA PRO A 91 -11.15 -3.46 4.35
C PRO A 91 -10.09 -3.93 3.36
N GLY A 92 -10.25 -5.16 2.88
CA GLY A 92 -9.37 -5.76 1.88
C GLY A 92 -8.13 -6.45 2.41
N SER A 93 -7.87 -6.37 3.72
CA SER A 93 -6.85 -7.17 4.40
C SER A 93 -7.47 -8.27 5.24
N ASP A 94 -6.73 -9.37 5.41
CA ASP A 94 -7.11 -10.47 6.28
C ASP A 94 -7.00 -10.08 7.76
N GLY A 95 -7.68 -10.86 8.62
CA GLY A 95 -7.73 -10.67 10.06
C GLY A 95 -8.88 -9.78 10.51
N GLU A 96 -9.20 -9.87 11.80
CA GLU A 96 -10.34 -9.18 12.41
C GLU A 96 -9.92 -8.28 13.59
N GLY A 97 -8.63 -8.14 13.84
CA GLY A 97 -8.08 -7.28 14.88
C GLY A 97 -7.82 -5.86 14.38
N GLY A 98 -6.75 -5.26 14.90
CA GLY A 98 -6.33 -3.92 14.53
C GLY A 98 -5.12 -3.87 13.62
N SER A 99 -4.78 -2.66 13.19
CA SER A 99 -3.67 -2.37 12.30
C SER A 99 -2.91 -1.10 12.72
N PHE A 100 -1.79 -0.84 12.08
CA PHE A 100 -1.07 0.44 12.25
C PHE A 100 -1.67 1.58 11.42
N LEU A 101 -2.58 1.28 10.52
CA LEU A 101 -3.04 2.19 9.47
C LEU A 101 -3.73 3.46 10.01
N PRO A 102 -4.62 3.38 11.01
CA PRO A 102 -5.23 4.60 11.58
C PRO A 102 -4.18 5.55 12.14
N ALA A 103 -3.21 5.02 12.90
CA ALA A 103 -2.13 5.82 13.50
C ALA A 103 -1.18 6.42 12.45
N PHE A 104 -0.82 5.66 11.42
CA PHE A 104 -0.04 6.14 10.27
C PHE A 104 -0.74 7.31 9.57
N GLY A 105 -2.02 7.12 9.23
CA GLY A 105 -2.80 8.15 8.55
C GLY A 105 -2.94 9.43 9.37
N ASP A 106 -3.17 9.31 10.68
CA ASP A 106 -3.28 10.47 11.58
C ASP A 106 -1.99 11.28 11.66
N VAL A 107 -0.82 10.64 11.72
CA VAL A 107 0.46 11.35 11.72
C VAL A 107 0.65 12.15 10.43
N LEU A 108 0.41 11.54 9.27
CA LEU A 108 0.51 12.22 7.98
C LEU A 108 -0.52 13.33 7.83
N ALA A 109 -1.77 13.08 8.23
CA ALA A 109 -2.84 14.06 8.14
C ALA A 109 -2.56 15.30 9.00
N ARG A 110 -1.98 15.12 10.19
CA ARG A 110 -1.54 16.24 11.05
C ARG A 110 -0.34 16.99 10.47
N HIS A 111 0.61 16.26 9.86
CA HIS A 111 1.82 16.86 9.30
C HIS A 111 1.52 17.73 8.08
N TYR A 112 0.71 17.22 7.15
CA TYR A 112 0.43 17.91 5.88
C TYR A 112 -0.88 18.70 5.88
N GLY A 113 -1.78 18.51 6.83
CA GLY A 113 -3.11 19.13 6.85
C GLY A 113 -4.03 18.64 5.73
N VAL A 114 -3.80 17.45 5.17
CA VAL A 114 -4.55 16.89 4.04
C VAL A 114 -5.20 15.54 4.38
N PRO A 115 -6.26 15.13 3.67
CA PRO A 115 -6.80 13.78 3.77
C PRO A 115 -5.77 12.71 3.39
N VAL A 116 -5.83 11.57 4.09
CA VAL A 116 -5.02 10.37 3.80
C VAL A 116 -5.94 9.20 3.49
N GLY A 117 -5.77 8.65 2.30
CA GLY A 117 -6.47 7.46 1.83
C GLY A 117 -5.61 6.21 1.95
N LEU A 118 -6.16 5.12 2.48
CA LEU A 118 -5.49 3.86 2.70
C LEU A 118 -6.23 2.74 1.98
N ALA A 119 -5.54 2.00 1.12
CA ALA A 119 -6.09 0.86 0.38
C ALA A 119 -5.32 -0.40 0.76
N ALA A 120 -5.79 -1.10 1.79
CA ALA A 120 -5.15 -2.29 2.29
C ALA A 120 -5.47 -3.54 1.45
N CYS A 121 -4.51 -4.47 1.35
CA CYS A 121 -4.69 -5.76 0.69
C CYS A 121 -3.80 -6.88 1.27
N ALA A 122 -3.36 -6.75 2.52
CA ALA A 122 -2.47 -7.71 3.18
C ALA A 122 -3.13 -9.08 3.40
N ALA A 123 -2.29 -10.14 3.44
CA ALA A 123 -2.71 -11.52 3.66
C ALA A 123 -1.80 -12.22 4.70
N GLY A 124 -2.41 -12.71 5.78
CA GLY A 124 -1.70 -13.28 6.93
C GLY A 124 -0.88 -14.52 6.59
N GLY A 125 0.31 -14.64 7.19
CA GLY A 125 1.17 -15.82 7.09
C GLY A 125 1.81 -16.06 5.71
N THR A 126 1.69 -15.13 4.77
CA THR A 126 2.13 -15.33 3.39
C THR A 126 3.63 -15.11 3.19
N SER A 127 4.23 -15.94 2.32
CA SER A 127 5.55 -15.75 1.74
C SER A 127 5.52 -14.77 0.58
N VAL A 128 6.62 -14.08 0.31
CA VAL A 128 6.78 -13.22 -0.87
C VAL A 128 6.46 -13.95 -2.18
N ARG A 129 6.72 -15.27 -2.26
CA ARG A 129 6.45 -16.12 -3.41
C ARG A 129 5.00 -16.17 -3.84
N GLN A 130 4.07 -16.08 -2.88
CA GLN A 130 2.62 -16.12 -3.10
C GLN A 130 2.08 -14.81 -3.69
N TRP A 131 2.89 -13.74 -3.63
CA TRP A 131 2.55 -12.44 -4.20
C TRP A 131 3.01 -12.26 -5.65
N LEU A 132 3.67 -13.25 -6.23
CA LEU A 132 4.09 -13.21 -7.63
C LEU A 132 2.89 -13.33 -8.58
N PRO A 133 2.99 -12.81 -9.82
CA PRO A 133 1.95 -12.97 -10.84
C PRO A 133 1.62 -14.42 -11.12
N ALA A 134 0.42 -14.67 -11.63
CA ALA A 134 0.01 -16.01 -12.09
C ALA A 134 1.02 -16.58 -13.09
N GLY A 135 1.34 -17.87 -12.92
CA GLY A 135 2.31 -18.57 -13.74
C GLY A 135 3.78 -18.35 -13.35
N ALA A 136 4.08 -17.44 -12.42
CA ALA A 136 5.45 -17.30 -11.90
C ALA A 136 5.87 -18.56 -11.15
N ARG A 137 7.07 -19.06 -11.46
CA ARG A 137 7.58 -20.33 -10.94
C ARG A 137 8.62 -20.11 -9.85
N VAL A 138 8.53 -20.92 -8.82
CA VAL A 138 9.45 -20.98 -7.68
C VAL A 138 9.82 -22.42 -7.37
N ASP A 139 11.02 -22.63 -6.87
CA ASP A 139 11.60 -23.98 -6.62
C ASP A 139 11.22 -24.56 -5.27
N ARG A 140 10.47 -23.86 -4.44
CA ARG A 140 10.14 -24.30 -3.09
C ARG A 140 8.72 -23.90 -2.71
N GLN A 141 8.03 -24.79 -2.02
CA GLN A 141 6.67 -24.53 -1.56
C GLN A 141 6.65 -23.53 -0.40
N PRO A 142 5.83 -22.46 -0.45
CA PRO A 142 5.57 -21.65 0.73
C PRO A 142 4.68 -22.36 1.76
N THR A 143 4.57 -21.79 2.95
CA THR A 143 3.86 -22.39 4.09
C THR A 143 2.35 -22.39 3.97
N VAL A 144 1.76 -21.49 3.21
CA VAL A 144 0.30 -21.33 2.99
C VAL A 144 -0.04 -21.52 1.51
N GLY A 145 -1.33 -21.57 1.17
CA GLY A 145 -1.84 -21.82 -0.18
C GLY A 145 -1.47 -20.77 -1.24
N GLY A 146 -2.14 -20.81 -2.40
CA GLY A 146 -1.90 -19.84 -3.48
C GLY A 146 -0.77 -20.27 -4.44
N MET A 147 -0.29 -21.51 -4.32
CA MET A 147 0.71 -22.10 -5.21
C MET A 147 0.29 -23.49 -5.65
N ARG A 148 0.52 -23.81 -6.91
CA ARG A 148 0.23 -25.11 -7.51
C ARG A 148 1.54 -25.84 -7.83
N GLN A 149 1.69 -27.10 -7.40
CA GLN A 149 2.83 -27.90 -7.77
C GLN A 149 2.74 -28.27 -9.26
N VAL A 150 3.80 -27.98 -10.00
CA VAL A 150 3.91 -28.25 -11.45
C VAL A 150 5.09 -29.14 -11.81
N GLY A 151 5.87 -29.56 -10.81
CA GLY A 151 7.00 -30.48 -10.94
C GLY A 151 7.46 -30.98 -9.57
N PRO A 152 8.44 -31.89 -9.49
CA PRO A 152 8.89 -32.51 -8.23
C PRO A 152 9.30 -31.47 -7.15
N SER A 153 9.94 -30.37 -7.56
CA SER A 153 10.38 -29.29 -6.69
C SER A 153 10.01 -27.93 -7.28
N LEU A 154 9.00 -27.85 -8.15
CA LEU A 154 8.61 -26.68 -8.87
C LEU A 154 7.16 -26.32 -8.57
N TRP A 155 6.95 -25.08 -8.16
CA TRP A 155 5.66 -24.53 -7.81
C TRP A 155 5.34 -23.31 -8.67
N GLU A 156 4.08 -23.07 -8.93
CA GLU A 156 3.60 -21.97 -9.76
C GLU A 156 2.56 -21.17 -9.00
N SER A 157 2.71 -19.84 -9.00
CA SER A 157 1.76 -18.91 -8.36
C SER A 157 0.42 -18.93 -9.10
N ASP A 158 -0.68 -18.94 -8.35
CA ASP A 158 -2.03 -18.74 -8.89
C ASP A 158 -2.33 -17.27 -9.18
N GLY A 159 -1.49 -16.35 -8.69
CA GLY A 159 -1.59 -14.91 -8.89
C GLY A 159 -2.64 -14.19 -8.04
N GLY A 160 -3.36 -14.89 -7.17
CA GLY A 160 -4.49 -14.29 -6.45
C GLY A 160 -4.11 -13.08 -5.58
N LEU A 161 -2.97 -13.12 -4.88
CA LEU A 161 -2.49 -11.98 -4.09
C LEU A 161 -1.92 -10.86 -4.97
N PHE A 162 -1.24 -11.20 -6.06
CA PHE A 162 -0.79 -10.22 -7.05
C PHE A 162 -1.97 -9.46 -7.66
N ASP A 163 -3.03 -10.17 -8.07
CA ASP A 163 -4.23 -9.55 -8.64
C ASP A 163 -4.94 -8.66 -7.63
N ARG A 164 -4.96 -9.03 -6.34
CA ARG A 164 -5.49 -8.19 -5.26
C ARG A 164 -4.75 -6.85 -5.18
N LEU A 165 -3.42 -6.85 -5.24
CA LEU A 165 -2.58 -5.64 -5.30
C LEU A 165 -2.80 -4.86 -6.60
N ALA A 166 -2.80 -5.54 -7.74
CA ALA A 166 -2.99 -4.93 -9.06
C ALA A 166 -4.35 -4.23 -9.19
N GLN A 167 -5.42 -4.80 -8.62
CA GLN A 167 -6.73 -4.17 -8.57
C GLN A 167 -6.72 -2.86 -7.77
N ARG A 168 -5.97 -2.81 -6.64
CA ARG A 168 -5.81 -1.55 -5.89
C ARG A 168 -5.07 -0.49 -6.72
N LEU A 169 -4.01 -0.85 -7.40
CA LEU A 169 -3.27 0.06 -8.29
C LEU A 169 -4.16 0.56 -9.43
N ALA A 170 -4.92 -0.33 -10.07
CA ALA A 170 -5.82 0.00 -11.17
C ALA A 170 -6.98 0.92 -10.74
N ALA A 171 -7.48 0.77 -9.50
CA ALA A 171 -8.58 1.58 -9.00
C ALA A 171 -8.26 3.09 -8.93
N PHE A 172 -6.99 3.44 -8.78
CA PHE A 172 -6.55 4.84 -8.66
C PHE A 172 -5.85 5.36 -9.91
N GLY A 173 -5.37 4.47 -10.77
CA GLY A 173 -4.67 4.83 -12.00
C GLY A 173 -3.29 5.48 -11.79
N PRO A 174 -2.64 5.89 -12.88
CA PRO A 174 -1.32 6.52 -12.83
C PRO A 174 -1.35 7.81 -12.01
N GLY A 175 -0.42 7.93 -11.04
CA GLY A 175 -0.33 9.10 -10.15
C GLY A 175 -1.41 9.20 -9.07
N GLY A 176 -2.42 8.32 -9.06
CA GLY A 176 -3.47 8.30 -8.04
C GLY A 176 -3.07 7.63 -6.72
N VAL A 177 -1.88 7.01 -6.68
CA VAL A 177 -1.27 6.40 -5.48
C VAL A 177 0.08 7.05 -5.24
N ARG A 178 0.34 7.45 -3.99
CA ARG A 178 1.64 8.03 -3.62
C ARG A 178 2.72 6.96 -3.54
N ALA A 179 2.45 5.86 -2.86
CA ALA A 179 3.35 4.71 -2.76
C ALA A 179 2.63 3.43 -2.33
N VAL A 180 3.28 2.30 -2.54
CA VAL A 180 2.97 1.02 -1.92
C VAL A 180 3.84 0.83 -0.68
N LEU A 181 3.24 0.51 0.46
CA LEU A 181 3.91 0.21 1.72
C LEU A 181 3.90 -1.32 1.89
N TRP A 182 5.07 -1.92 1.83
CA TRP A 182 5.26 -3.38 1.92
C TRP A 182 5.81 -3.79 3.28
N HIS A 183 5.03 -4.58 4.01
CA HIS A 183 5.45 -5.16 5.30
C HIS A 183 5.26 -6.68 5.27
N GLN A 184 6.30 -7.39 4.90
CA GLN A 184 6.37 -8.85 4.83
C GLN A 184 7.84 -9.30 4.91
N GLY A 185 8.09 -10.39 5.56
CA GLY A 185 9.42 -10.99 5.73
C GLY A 185 9.44 -12.03 6.84
N GLU A 186 8.64 -11.84 7.89
CA GLU A 186 8.60 -12.71 9.06
C GLU A 186 8.28 -14.16 8.68
N SER A 187 7.32 -14.37 7.76
CA SER A 187 6.97 -15.72 7.33
C SER A 187 8.09 -16.44 6.59
N ASP A 188 8.86 -15.72 5.76
CA ASP A 188 9.99 -16.31 5.04
C ASP A 188 11.21 -16.52 5.93
N ALA A 189 11.60 -15.53 6.74
CA ALA A 189 12.67 -15.65 7.72
C ALA A 189 12.36 -16.69 8.82
N GLY A 190 11.10 -16.81 9.25
CA GLY A 190 10.67 -17.73 10.27
C GLY A 190 10.65 -19.20 9.85
N GLN A 191 10.69 -19.52 8.56
CA GLN A 191 10.60 -20.91 8.09
C GLN A 191 11.75 -21.78 8.61
N ALA A 192 12.97 -21.27 8.62
CA ALA A 192 14.11 -22.01 9.14
C ALA A 192 13.99 -22.29 10.66
N ARG A 193 13.42 -21.34 11.39
CA ARG A 193 13.27 -21.37 12.86
C ARG A 193 12.13 -22.27 13.32
N ALA A 194 11.05 -22.28 12.56
CA ALA A 194 9.85 -23.06 12.90
C ALA A 194 9.97 -24.56 12.61
N GLY A 195 11.14 -25.06 12.21
CA GLY A 195 11.34 -26.46 11.89
C GLY A 195 10.65 -26.91 10.60
N TYR A 196 10.34 -26.00 9.69
CA TYR A 196 9.83 -26.34 8.37
C TYR A 196 10.85 -27.16 7.57
N PRO A 197 10.39 -28.08 6.71
CA PRO A 197 11.28 -28.84 5.83
C PRO A 197 12.19 -27.91 5.02
N ALA A 198 13.44 -28.32 4.81
CA ALA A 198 14.45 -27.53 4.10
C ALA A 198 14.03 -27.12 2.68
N ASP A 199 13.15 -27.90 2.04
CA ASP A 199 12.59 -27.63 0.71
C ASP A 199 11.55 -26.48 0.71
N ARG A 200 11.13 -25.99 1.87
CA ARG A 200 10.25 -24.81 2.03
C ARG A 200 10.99 -23.53 2.36
N GLN A 201 12.21 -23.65 2.88
CA GLN A 201 13.02 -22.51 3.28
C GLN A 201 13.60 -21.81 2.05
N ILE A 202 13.66 -20.49 2.09
CA ILE A 202 14.36 -19.67 1.09
C ILE A 202 15.49 -18.90 1.74
N SER A 203 16.49 -18.53 0.97
CA SER A 203 17.56 -17.64 1.38
C SER A 203 17.12 -16.17 1.34
N GLY A 204 17.88 -15.28 1.97
CA GLY A 204 17.69 -13.84 1.83
C GLY A 204 17.86 -13.39 0.37
N GLU A 205 18.76 -14.02 -0.40
CA GLU A 205 18.94 -13.73 -1.83
C GLU A 205 17.70 -14.14 -2.64
N ASP A 206 17.08 -15.30 -2.36
CA ASP A 206 15.81 -15.68 -2.99
C ASP A 206 14.70 -14.70 -2.66
N TYR A 207 14.62 -14.27 -1.38
CA TYR A 207 13.67 -13.24 -0.96
C TYR A 207 13.85 -11.94 -1.75
N ARG A 208 15.10 -11.44 -1.85
CA ARG A 208 15.45 -10.24 -2.62
C ARG A 208 15.01 -10.38 -4.08
N ARG A 209 15.32 -11.51 -4.71
CA ARG A 209 14.97 -11.81 -6.09
C ARG A 209 13.45 -11.80 -6.31
N TYR A 210 12.68 -12.48 -5.45
CA TYR A 210 11.23 -12.56 -5.58
C TYR A 210 10.55 -11.20 -5.29
N LEU A 211 11.00 -10.46 -4.29
CA LEU A 211 10.44 -9.14 -4.02
C LEU A 211 10.76 -8.14 -5.14
N THR A 212 11.96 -8.18 -5.70
CA THR A 212 12.31 -7.39 -6.89
C THR A 212 11.41 -7.73 -8.09
N GLN A 213 11.15 -9.01 -8.32
CA GLN A 213 10.24 -9.47 -9.37
C GLN A 213 8.80 -9.00 -9.14
N LEU A 214 8.29 -9.09 -7.92
CA LEU A 214 6.97 -8.58 -7.54
C LEU A 214 6.84 -7.07 -7.82
N ILE A 215 7.82 -6.28 -7.38
CA ILE A 215 7.83 -4.83 -7.57
C ILE A 215 7.85 -4.49 -9.07
N ALA A 216 8.72 -5.13 -9.86
CA ALA A 216 8.80 -4.92 -11.29
C ALA A 216 7.48 -5.28 -12.00
N ALA A 217 6.91 -6.45 -11.71
CA ALA A 217 5.63 -6.89 -12.28
C ALA A 217 4.48 -5.95 -11.90
N SER A 218 4.46 -5.43 -10.68
CA SER A 218 3.43 -4.49 -10.23
C SER A 218 3.50 -3.15 -10.98
N ARG A 219 4.70 -2.65 -11.26
CA ARG A 219 4.95 -1.42 -12.05
C ARG A 219 4.55 -1.63 -13.51
N GLU A 220 4.91 -2.77 -14.09
CA GLU A 220 4.48 -3.15 -15.44
C GLU A 220 2.95 -3.20 -15.53
N ARG A 221 2.30 -3.88 -14.59
CA ARG A 221 0.84 -4.01 -14.54
C ARG A 221 0.13 -2.68 -14.32
N ALA A 222 0.72 -1.77 -13.54
CA ALA A 222 0.18 -0.43 -13.30
C ALA A 222 0.41 0.53 -14.48
N GLY A 223 1.39 0.27 -15.35
CA GLY A 223 1.78 1.13 -16.46
C GLY A 223 2.58 2.38 -16.05
N TRP A 224 3.08 2.45 -14.81
CA TRP A 224 3.90 3.56 -14.31
C TRP A 224 4.79 3.12 -13.14
N PRO A 225 5.91 3.83 -12.87
CA PRO A 225 6.88 3.44 -11.85
C PRO A 225 6.42 3.81 -10.43
N VAL A 226 5.34 3.18 -9.96
CA VAL A 226 4.83 3.41 -8.61
C VAL A 226 5.94 3.26 -7.58
N PRO A 227 6.12 4.24 -6.66
CA PRO A 227 7.09 4.13 -5.58
C PRO A 227 6.68 3.01 -4.59
N TRP A 228 7.69 2.28 -4.12
CA TRP A 228 7.52 1.25 -3.09
C TRP A 228 8.40 1.58 -1.89
N PHE A 229 7.87 1.35 -0.71
CA PHE A 229 8.63 1.27 0.52
C PHE A 229 8.59 -0.17 1.03
N THR A 230 9.73 -0.71 1.43
CA THR A 230 9.81 -2.06 2.00
C THR A 230 10.36 -1.98 3.42
N ALA A 231 9.61 -2.52 4.40
CA ALA A 231 10.04 -2.56 5.80
C ALA A 231 11.14 -3.60 6.03
N GLN A 232 11.99 -3.37 7.02
CA GLN A 232 12.77 -4.46 7.65
C GLN A 232 11.90 -5.14 8.70
N THR A 233 11.56 -6.40 8.45
CA THR A 233 10.66 -7.14 9.32
C THR A 233 10.92 -8.64 9.22
N THR A 234 11.51 -9.19 10.28
CA THR A 234 11.89 -10.60 10.40
C THR A 234 11.61 -11.16 11.80
N TYR A 235 10.97 -10.36 12.66
CA TYR A 235 10.81 -10.64 14.08
C TYR A 235 10.05 -11.93 14.37
N HIS A 236 10.64 -12.72 15.26
CA HIS A 236 9.98 -13.81 15.98
C HIS A 236 10.31 -13.76 17.46
N PRO A 237 9.41 -14.18 18.37
CA PRO A 237 9.72 -14.28 19.79
C PRO A 237 10.97 -15.14 20.04
N GLY A 238 11.93 -14.58 20.79
CA GLY A 238 13.22 -15.26 21.07
C GLY A 238 14.27 -15.11 19.97
N ASP A 239 13.92 -14.60 18.80
CA ASP A 239 14.86 -14.32 17.71
C ASP A 239 14.38 -13.08 16.91
N PRO A 240 14.68 -11.88 17.42
CA PRO A 240 14.04 -10.66 16.92
C PRO A 240 14.51 -10.16 15.57
N ALA A 241 15.66 -10.66 15.06
CA ALA A 241 16.23 -10.16 13.82
C ALA A 241 17.03 -11.22 13.06
N ASP A 242 16.62 -11.50 11.82
CA ASP A 242 17.36 -12.37 10.92
C ASP A 242 18.34 -11.55 10.08
N ALA A 243 19.64 -11.75 10.32
CA ALA A 243 20.69 -10.94 9.69
C ALA A 243 20.74 -11.11 8.17
N GLU A 244 20.49 -12.34 7.65
CA GLU A 244 20.49 -12.61 6.21
C GLU A 244 19.34 -11.91 5.50
N PHE A 245 18.12 -12.06 6.01
CA PHE A 245 16.95 -11.40 5.42
C PHE A 245 17.01 -9.87 5.55
N ARG A 246 17.50 -9.37 6.67
CA ARG A 246 17.70 -7.92 6.87
C ARG A 246 18.71 -7.35 5.88
N ALA A 247 19.82 -8.06 5.62
CA ALA A 247 20.80 -7.68 4.61
C ALA A 247 20.19 -7.68 3.19
N ALA A 248 19.37 -8.69 2.87
CA ALA A 248 18.65 -8.76 1.60
C ALA A 248 17.67 -7.58 1.41
N MET A 249 16.92 -7.21 2.45
CA MET A 249 16.03 -6.04 2.43
C MET A 249 16.81 -4.74 2.26
N ALA A 250 17.94 -4.57 2.98
CA ALA A 250 18.81 -3.41 2.82
C ALA A 250 19.41 -3.31 1.40
N GLN A 251 19.72 -4.44 0.77
CA GLN A 251 20.21 -4.46 -0.61
C GLN A 251 19.15 -4.01 -1.62
N ILE A 252 17.86 -4.33 -1.42
CA ILE A 252 16.77 -3.83 -2.25
C ILE A 252 16.71 -2.29 -2.24
N TRP A 253 16.97 -1.67 -1.09
CA TRP A 253 17.06 -0.22 -0.97
C TRP A 253 18.30 0.34 -1.68
N ALA A 254 19.47 -0.28 -1.46
CA ALA A 254 20.72 0.12 -2.09
C ALA A 254 20.69 0.02 -3.62
N ASP A 255 19.99 -0.98 -4.16
CA ASP A 255 19.75 -1.18 -5.60
C ASP A 255 18.73 -0.17 -6.18
N GLY A 256 18.10 0.67 -5.35
CA GLY A 256 17.07 1.62 -5.77
C GLY A 256 15.76 0.96 -6.25
N VAL A 257 15.55 -0.32 -5.94
CA VAL A 257 14.32 -1.03 -6.30
C VAL A 257 13.14 -0.53 -5.47
N SER A 258 13.36 -0.27 -4.19
CA SER A 258 12.39 0.39 -3.31
C SER A 258 13.06 1.44 -2.42
N LEU A 259 12.25 2.26 -1.79
CA LEU A 259 12.64 3.15 -0.72
C LEU A 259 12.71 2.37 0.60
N ALA A 260 13.52 2.86 1.54
CA ALA A 260 13.63 2.27 2.86
C ALA A 260 12.35 2.54 3.66
N GLY A 261 11.68 1.46 4.08
CA GLY A 261 10.64 1.49 5.09
C GLY A 261 11.22 1.40 6.51
N PRO A 262 10.37 1.31 7.54
CA PRO A 262 10.83 1.24 8.91
C PRO A 262 11.51 -0.09 9.25
N ASP A 263 12.45 -0.03 10.20
CA ASP A 263 12.91 -1.20 10.94
C ASP A 263 11.92 -1.52 12.06
N THR A 264 11.10 -2.52 11.84
CA THR A 264 10.08 -2.94 12.79
C THR A 264 10.53 -4.09 13.71
N ASP A 265 11.69 -4.68 13.44
CA ASP A 265 12.32 -5.66 14.34
C ASP A 265 12.77 -5.00 15.66
N ALA A 266 13.06 -3.68 15.62
CA ALA A 266 13.36 -2.89 16.80
C ALA A 266 12.19 -2.77 17.80
N LEU A 267 10.95 -3.06 17.35
CA LEU A 267 9.77 -3.08 18.20
C LEU A 267 9.60 -4.49 18.81
N GLY A 268 10.36 -4.76 19.87
CA GLY A 268 10.32 -6.03 20.61
C GLY A 268 9.15 -6.17 21.58
N GLU A 269 9.31 -6.96 22.64
CA GLU A 269 8.26 -7.38 23.58
C GLU A 269 7.32 -6.29 24.12
N PRO A 270 7.73 -5.07 24.55
CA PRO A 270 6.73 -4.14 25.06
C PRO A 270 5.74 -3.63 23.99
N TYR A 271 5.97 -3.98 22.73
CA TYR A 271 5.16 -3.57 21.59
C TYR A 271 4.40 -4.71 20.91
N ARG A 272 4.60 -5.96 21.36
CA ARG A 272 4.06 -7.15 20.71
C ARG A 272 3.38 -8.10 21.68
N ASP A 273 2.39 -8.82 21.15
CA ASP A 273 1.79 -10.02 21.72
C ASP A 273 2.18 -11.19 20.78
N GLY A 274 3.28 -11.88 21.13
CA GLY A 274 3.91 -12.86 20.24
C GLY A 274 4.55 -12.19 19.01
N VAL A 275 4.18 -12.60 17.81
CA VAL A 275 4.69 -12.01 16.55
C VAL A 275 3.95 -10.73 16.14
N HIS A 276 2.74 -10.50 16.65
CA HIS A 276 1.89 -9.40 16.25
C HIS A 276 2.02 -8.21 17.19
N PHE A 277 1.72 -7.02 16.67
CA PHE A 277 1.76 -5.79 17.46
C PHE A 277 0.57 -5.69 18.41
N ASN A 278 0.81 -5.31 19.66
CA ASN A 278 -0.22 -4.84 20.57
C ASN A 278 -0.60 -3.38 20.27
N GLY A 279 -1.59 -2.84 20.97
CA GLY A 279 -2.08 -1.49 20.72
C GLY A 279 -1.00 -0.39 20.80
N ARG A 280 -0.02 -0.53 21.72
CA ARG A 280 1.14 0.36 21.78
C ARG A 280 2.03 0.19 20.56
N GLY A 281 2.29 -1.07 20.17
CA GLY A 281 3.09 -1.40 18.99
C GLY A 281 2.46 -0.93 17.70
N GLN A 282 1.14 -1.07 17.53
CA GLN A 282 0.41 -0.58 16.35
C GLN A 282 0.59 0.94 16.16
N ARG A 283 0.51 1.72 17.24
CA ARG A 283 0.71 3.18 17.18
C ARG A 283 2.15 3.54 16.84
N GLU A 284 3.11 2.87 17.46
CA GLU A 284 4.53 3.10 17.16
C GLU A 284 4.91 2.65 15.75
N HIS A 285 4.39 1.52 15.30
CA HIS A 285 4.54 1.03 13.93
C HIS A 285 4.02 2.07 12.91
N GLY A 286 2.82 2.63 13.15
CA GLY A 286 2.26 3.72 12.34
C GLY A 286 3.15 4.97 12.34
N ARG A 287 3.70 5.34 13.49
CA ARG A 287 4.62 6.47 13.62
C ARG A 287 5.92 6.26 12.83
N LEU A 288 6.50 5.05 12.90
CA LEU A 288 7.72 4.71 12.15
C LEU A 288 7.49 4.74 10.64
N TRP A 289 6.37 4.19 10.16
CA TRP A 289 6.00 4.29 8.75
C TRP A 289 5.83 5.74 8.31
N ALA A 290 5.14 6.55 9.11
CA ALA A 290 4.94 7.96 8.81
C ALA A 290 6.27 8.71 8.76
N ALA A 291 7.22 8.41 9.64
CA ALA A 291 8.54 9.03 9.63
C ALA A 291 9.31 8.75 8.32
N CYS A 292 9.28 7.51 7.81
CA CYS A 292 9.91 7.18 6.53
C CYS A 292 9.24 7.91 5.36
N VAL A 293 7.90 7.93 5.35
CA VAL A 293 7.13 8.57 4.26
C VAL A 293 7.28 10.08 4.28
N THR A 294 7.21 10.73 5.45
CA THR A 294 7.38 12.19 5.56
C THR A 294 8.77 12.63 5.13
N ALA A 295 9.82 11.93 5.57
CA ALA A 295 11.19 12.27 5.15
C ALA A 295 11.35 12.28 3.63
N TRP A 296 10.74 11.32 2.93
CA TRP A 296 10.76 11.28 1.47
C TRP A 296 9.88 12.35 0.82
N LEU A 297 8.65 12.54 1.29
CA LEU A 297 7.71 13.53 0.73
C LEU A 297 8.21 14.97 0.94
N ASP A 298 8.76 15.28 2.11
CA ASP A 298 9.32 16.60 2.39
C ASP A 298 10.48 16.90 1.43
N GLY A 299 11.34 15.91 1.16
CA GLY A 299 12.41 16.03 0.14
C GLY A 299 11.86 16.37 -1.25
N LEU A 300 10.81 15.69 -1.72
CA LEU A 300 10.16 15.96 -3.00
C LEU A 300 9.54 17.38 -3.06
N LEU A 301 8.89 17.80 -1.97
CA LEU A 301 8.28 19.13 -1.89
C LEU A 301 9.33 20.23 -1.92
N ASP A 302 10.47 20.05 -1.26
CA ASP A 302 11.59 21.00 -1.26
C ASP A 302 12.25 21.08 -2.64
N GLU A 303 12.41 19.96 -3.34
CA GLU A 303 12.90 19.95 -4.72
C GLU A 303 11.96 20.72 -5.67
N GLN A 304 10.65 20.54 -5.53
CA GLN A 304 9.64 21.26 -6.32
C GLN A 304 9.68 22.77 -6.05
N ARG A 305 9.75 23.18 -4.77
CA ARG A 305 9.87 24.60 -4.38
C ARG A 305 11.13 25.22 -4.99
N ASN A 306 12.27 24.56 -4.83
CA ASN A 306 13.55 25.04 -5.36
C ASN A 306 13.57 25.12 -6.90
N SER A 307 12.89 24.21 -7.60
CA SER A 307 12.77 24.23 -9.07
C SER A 307 11.84 25.35 -9.54
N SER A 308 10.76 25.61 -8.83
CA SER A 308 9.82 26.71 -9.13
C SER A 308 10.48 28.09 -8.90
N ASP A 309 11.22 28.26 -7.81
CA ASP A 309 11.97 29.48 -7.52
C ASP A 309 13.07 29.75 -8.55
N ARG A 310 13.75 28.72 -9.06
CA ARG A 310 14.71 28.87 -10.16
C ARG A 310 14.03 29.34 -11.44
N ARG A 311 12.89 28.79 -11.82
CA ARG A 311 12.13 29.23 -13.00
C ARG A 311 11.67 30.68 -12.88
N LEU A 312 11.20 31.11 -11.71
CA LEU A 312 10.81 32.50 -11.44
C LEU A 312 12.00 33.46 -11.54
N ARG A 313 13.21 33.05 -11.08
CA ARG A 313 14.45 33.88 -11.21
C ARG A 313 14.91 34.01 -12.64
N TYR A 314 14.68 33.01 -13.50
CA TYR A 314 15.05 33.12 -14.94
C TYR A 314 14.05 33.96 -15.76
N HIS A 315 12.82 34.15 -15.32
CA HIS A 315 11.81 34.99 -15.97
C HIS A 315 11.90 36.47 -15.59
N THR A 316 12.69 36.82 -14.58
CA THR A 316 12.86 38.21 -14.10
C THR A 316 14.14 38.90 -14.67
N LEU A 317 14.86 38.27 -15.57
CA LEU A 317 16.11 38.78 -16.16
C LEU A 317 16.00 39.02 -17.68
N HIS A 318 14.80 39.31 -18.20
CA HIS A 318 14.62 39.75 -19.60
C HIS A 318 13.75 40.99 -19.69
#